data_7de992ba1e8abcdc6ee5c86d17573033
#
_entry.id   7de992ba1e8abcdc6ee5c86d17573033
#
_cell.length_a   1.000
_cell.length_b   1.000
_cell.length_c   1.000
_cell.angle_alpha   90.00
_cell.angle_beta   90.00
_cell.angle_gamma   90.00
#
_symmetry.space_group_name_H-M   'P 1'
#
loop_
_entity.id
_entity.type
_entity.pdbx_description
1 polymer ?
#
loop_
_entity_poly.entity_id
_entity_poly.type
_entity_poly.pdbx_seq_one_letter_code
_entity_poly.pdbx_strand_id
1 'polypeptide(L)'
;DVLVAMNPAALKAHLHDLAPNGMLILNEDAFEEKNITKAGYKVDPRESGELDGYRVFQVPMEKLTKEALEEFDLPGRAVLRSKNMVALGLISWTFNRPLEDTENWINDKFSKLPEIAKANIKALKTGYNFGITVEAFHHTYVVEKAALPAGEYTNINGNIGLSWGLIAAATVSYTHLTLPTIYS
;
A
#
# COMPACT_ATOMS: atom_id res chain seq x y z
N ASP A 1 12.68 -0.30 8.57
CA ASP A 1 11.88 -0.05 7.39
C ASP A 1 11.23 -1.34 6.91
N VAL A 2 10.17 -1.22 6.11
CA VAL A 2 9.38 -2.36 5.62
C VAL A 2 9.17 -2.23 4.12
N LEU A 3 9.39 -3.32 3.38
CA LEU A 3 9.04 -3.46 1.98
C LEU A 3 7.96 -4.53 1.82
N VAL A 4 6.87 -4.21 1.12
CA VAL A 4 5.86 -5.18 0.70
C VAL A 4 6.00 -5.44 -0.78
N ALA A 5 6.51 -6.60 -1.15
CA ALA A 5 6.68 -6.98 -2.54
C ALA A 5 5.52 -7.86 -3.02
N MET A 6 4.62 -7.27 -3.79
CA MET A 6 3.42 -7.94 -4.31
C MET A 6 3.71 -8.92 -5.45
N ASN A 7 4.92 -8.91 -6.00
CA ASN A 7 5.39 -9.81 -7.05
C ASN A 7 6.92 -9.75 -7.18
N PRO A 8 7.56 -10.71 -7.89
CA PRO A 8 9.02 -10.74 -8.06
C PRO A 8 9.62 -9.50 -8.73
N ALA A 9 8.89 -8.86 -9.64
CA ALA A 9 9.39 -7.65 -10.31
C ALA A 9 9.46 -6.46 -9.35
N ALA A 10 8.47 -6.31 -8.46
CA ALA A 10 8.49 -5.29 -7.40
C ALA A 10 9.63 -5.55 -6.41
N LEU A 11 9.87 -6.82 -6.05
CA LEU A 11 11.01 -7.18 -5.21
C LEU A 11 12.32 -6.74 -5.85
N LYS A 12 12.55 -7.11 -7.11
CA LYS A 12 13.78 -6.78 -7.83
C LYS A 12 14.01 -5.28 -7.96
N ALA A 13 12.93 -4.52 -8.17
CA ALA A 13 13.01 -3.08 -8.35
C ALA A 13 13.33 -2.32 -7.05
N HIS A 14 12.90 -2.84 -5.89
CA HIS A 14 12.91 -2.08 -4.64
C HIS A 14 13.68 -2.73 -3.48
N LEU A 15 14.24 -3.92 -3.67
CA LEU A 15 14.99 -4.58 -2.60
C LEU A 15 16.17 -3.74 -2.10
N HIS A 16 16.82 -3.01 -3.00
CA HIS A 16 17.95 -2.14 -2.67
C HIS A 16 17.57 -0.89 -1.85
N ASP A 17 16.28 -0.52 -1.85
CA ASP A 17 15.77 0.59 -1.04
C ASP A 17 15.53 0.16 0.42
N LEU A 18 15.46 -1.16 0.70
CA LEU A 18 15.22 -1.68 2.03
C LEU A 18 16.51 -1.68 2.84
N ALA A 19 16.46 -1.10 4.03
CA ALA A 19 17.60 -1.10 4.94
C ALA A 19 18.01 -2.53 5.33
N PRO A 20 19.31 -2.80 5.58
CA PRO A 20 19.77 -4.07 6.09
C PRO A 20 18.98 -4.50 7.34
N ASN A 21 18.64 -5.79 7.43
CA ASN A 21 17.78 -6.34 8.48
C ASN A 21 16.35 -5.76 8.53
N GLY A 22 15.92 -5.07 7.45
CA GLY A 22 14.56 -4.59 7.28
C GLY A 22 13.55 -5.71 7.14
N MET A 23 12.28 -5.39 7.33
CA MET A 23 11.18 -6.34 7.17
C MET A 23 10.77 -6.43 5.69
N LEU A 24 10.77 -7.62 5.14
CA LEU A 24 10.35 -7.92 3.78
C LEU A 24 9.12 -8.82 3.79
N ILE A 25 8.00 -8.31 3.34
CA ILE A 25 6.75 -9.08 3.22
C ILE A 25 6.53 -9.41 1.75
N LEU A 26 6.48 -10.70 1.43
CA LEU A 26 6.28 -11.21 0.08
C LEU A 26 4.86 -11.75 -0.09
N ASN A 27 4.20 -11.41 -1.19
CA ASN A 27 3.00 -12.10 -1.62
C ASN A 27 3.38 -13.46 -2.21
N GLU A 28 3.36 -14.50 -1.40
CA GLU A 28 3.80 -15.86 -1.73
C GLU A 28 3.19 -16.37 -3.04
N ASP A 29 1.89 -16.21 -3.22
CA ASP A 29 1.14 -16.69 -4.38
C ASP A 29 1.63 -16.11 -5.72
N ALA A 30 2.32 -14.99 -5.70
CA ALA A 30 2.83 -14.34 -6.92
C ALA A 30 4.23 -14.83 -7.32
N PHE A 31 4.91 -15.61 -6.47
CA PHE A 31 6.26 -16.10 -6.71
C PHE A 31 6.27 -17.47 -7.40
N GLU A 32 5.49 -17.60 -8.44
CA GLU A 32 5.53 -18.75 -9.36
C GLU A 32 6.72 -18.63 -10.31
N GLU A 33 7.26 -19.77 -10.78
CA GLU A 33 8.42 -19.85 -11.68
C GLU A 33 8.30 -18.92 -12.89
N LYS A 34 7.11 -18.88 -13.51
CA LYS A 34 6.81 -17.99 -14.63
C LYS A 34 7.03 -16.52 -14.30
N ASN A 35 6.60 -16.07 -13.12
CA ASN A 35 6.70 -14.67 -12.70
C ASN A 35 8.14 -14.33 -12.28
N ILE A 36 8.83 -15.27 -11.67
CA ILE A 36 10.25 -15.17 -11.28
C ILE A 36 11.11 -14.97 -12.53
N THR A 37 10.93 -15.85 -13.53
CA THR A 37 11.64 -15.76 -14.82
C THR A 37 11.32 -14.46 -15.55
N LYS A 38 10.04 -14.06 -15.59
CA LYS A 38 9.60 -12.80 -16.23
C LYS A 38 10.21 -11.57 -15.55
N ALA A 39 10.44 -11.61 -14.25
CA ALA A 39 11.15 -10.55 -13.51
C ALA A 39 12.66 -10.55 -13.77
N GLY A 40 13.17 -11.55 -14.51
CA GLY A 40 14.57 -11.66 -14.89
C GLY A 40 15.44 -12.26 -13.78
N TYR A 41 14.87 -13.03 -12.87
CA TYR A 41 15.61 -13.89 -11.95
C TYR A 41 15.96 -15.21 -12.65
N LYS A 42 17.18 -15.71 -12.40
CA LYS A 42 17.64 -17.02 -12.87
C LYS A 42 17.32 -18.15 -11.90
N VAL A 43 17.25 -17.80 -10.62
CA VAL A 43 16.94 -18.68 -9.49
C VAL A 43 15.90 -17.96 -8.64
N ASP A 44 15.05 -18.69 -7.94
CA ASP A 44 14.09 -18.09 -7.00
C ASP A 44 14.85 -17.23 -5.96
N PRO A 45 14.54 -15.95 -5.84
CA PRO A 45 15.22 -15.08 -4.89
C PRO A 45 15.05 -15.54 -3.44
N ARG A 46 14.02 -16.34 -3.14
CA ARG A 46 13.79 -16.93 -1.81
C ARG A 46 14.80 -18.04 -1.47
N GLU A 47 15.43 -18.64 -2.48
CA GLU A 47 16.37 -19.76 -2.36
C GLU A 47 17.81 -19.38 -2.73
N SER A 48 18.00 -18.21 -3.35
CA SER A 48 19.31 -17.78 -3.87
C SER A 48 20.27 -17.23 -2.81
N GLY A 49 19.80 -17.03 -1.57
CA GLY A 49 20.56 -16.32 -0.52
C GLY A 49 20.50 -14.80 -0.64
N GLU A 50 19.87 -14.26 -1.68
CA GLU A 50 19.75 -12.79 -1.89
C GLU A 50 18.98 -12.10 -0.75
N LEU A 51 18.11 -12.83 -0.06
CA LEU A 51 17.26 -12.32 1.00
C LEU A 51 17.82 -12.56 2.43
N ASP A 52 18.98 -13.17 2.59
CA ASP A 52 19.53 -13.57 3.90
C ASP A 52 19.80 -12.38 4.84
N GLY A 53 19.95 -11.19 4.27
CA GLY A 53 20.15 -9.93 5.03
C GLY A 53 18.86 -9.28 5.52
N TYR A 54 17.68 -9.91 5.33
CA TYR A 54 16.37 -9.33 5.63
C TYR A 54 15.51 -10.27 6.46
N ARG A 55 14.52 -9.71 7.16
CA ARG A 55 13.49 -10.49 7.87
C ARG A 55 12.34 -10.78 6.93
N VAL A 56 12.35 -11.95 6.31
CA VAL A 56 11.41 -12.32 5.26
C VAL A 56 10.16 -12.98 5.82
N PHE A 57 8.99 -12.46 5.43
CA PHE A 57 7.68 -13.02 5.73
C PHE A 57 6.93 -13.32 4.43
N GLN A 58 6.55 -14.56 4.23
CA GLN A 58 5.77 -15.00 3.08
C GLN A 58 4.30 -15.08 3.48
N VAL A 59 3.43 -14.43 2.71
CA VAL A 59 2.00 -14.31 3.00
C VAL A 59 1.21 -14.69 1.75
N PRO A 60 0.32 -15.69 1.82
CA PRO A 60 -0.50 -16.12 0.69
C PRO A 60 -1.68 -15.16 0.46
N MET A 61 -1.37 -13.93 0.00
CA MET A 61 -2.34 -12.82 -0.06
C MET A 61 -3.49 -13.09 -1.03
N GLU A 62 -3.25 -13.80 -2.14
CA GLU A 62 -4.31 -14.13 -3.10
C GLU A 62 -5.23 -15.22 -2.56
N LYS A 63 -4.66 -16.24 -1.91
CA LYS A 63 -5.42 -17.29 -1.24
C LYS A 63 -6.31 -16.69 -0.14
N LEU A 64 -5.73 -15.90 0.76
CA LEU A 64 -6.48 -15.21 1.82
C LEU A 64 -7.61 -14.33 1.26
N THR A 65 -7.33 -13.63 0.16
CA THR A 65 -8.34 -12.79 -0.49
C THR A 65 -9.48 -13.61 -1.06
N LYS A 66 -9.18 -14.71 -1.77
CA LYS A 66 -10.19 -15.59 -2.36
C LYS A 66 -11.08 -16.22 -1.28
N GLU A 67 -10.47 -16.76 -0.23
CA GLU A 67 -11.20 -17.38 0.90
C GLU A 67 -12.09 -16.35 1.62
N ALA A 68 -11.56 -15.16 1.90
CA ALA A 68 -12.32 -14.11 2.57
C ALA A 68 -13.51 -13.58 1.78
N LEU A 69 -13.42 -13.62 0.45
CA LEU A 69 -14.42 -13.05 -0.45
C LEU A 69 -15.27 -14.10 -1.18
N GLU A 70 -15.21 -15.37 -0.76
CA GLU A 70 -15.99 -16.46 -1.35
C GLU A 70 -17.51 -16.21 -1.27
N GLU A 71 -17.96 -15.55 -0.20
CA GLU A 71 -19.36 -15.19 0.01
C GLU A 71 -19.88 -14.04 -0.87
N PHE A 72 -18.98 -13.33 -1.56
CA PHE A 72 -19.34 -12.19 -2.43
C PHE A 72 -19.48 -12.64 -3.87
N ASP A 73 -20.60 -12.29 -4.49
CA ASP A 73 -20.81 -12.53 -5.94
C ASP A 73 -20.05 -11.48 -6.77
N LEU A 74 -18.72 -11.60 -6.77
CA LEU A 74 -17.84 -10.68 -7.48
C LEU A 74 -17.06 -11.38 -8.59
N PRO A 75 -16.86 -10.71 -9.75
CA PRO A 75 -15.98 -11.23 -10.78
C PRO A 75 -14.59 -11.50 -10.22
N GLY A 76 -13.95 -12.63 -10.58
CA GLY A 76 -12.65 -13.04 -10.08
C GLY A 76 -11.56 -11.96 -10.19
N ARG A 77 -11.64 -11.09 -11.23
CA ARG A 77 -10.75 -9.92 -11.38
C ARG A 77 -10.96 -8.88 -10.28
N ALA A 78 -12.19 -8.67 -9.81
CA ALA A 78 -12.50 -7.75 -8.71
C ALA A 78 -11.97 -8.32 -7.40
N VAL A 79 -12.20 -9.62 -7.15
CA VAL A 79 -11.64 -10.35 -6.00
C VAL A 79 -10.13 -10.17 -5.93
N LEU A 80 -9.40 -10.45 -7.01
CA LEU A 80 -7.94 -10.33 -7.05
C LEU A 80 -7.42 -8.91 -6.84
N ARG A 81 -8.20 -7.89 -7.18
CA ARG A 81 -7.82 -6.49 -6.88
C ARG A 81 -7.88 -6.18 -5.40
N SER A 82 -8.74 -6.84 -4.65
CA SER A 82 -8.89 -6.64 -3.20
C SER A 82 -7.71 -7.18 -2.38
N LYS A 83 -6.78 -7.94 -2.99
CA LYS A 83 -5.56 -8.42 -2.29
C LYS A 83 -4.69 -7.30 -1.73
N ASN A 84 -4.74 -6.12 -2.35
CA ASN A 84 -4.04 -4.95 -1.84
C ASN A 84 -4.59 -4.49 -0.48
N MET A 85 -5.88 -4.74 -0.21
CA MET A 85 -6.48 -4.46 1.09
C MET A 85 -6.02 -5.46 2.15
N VAL A 86 -5.78 -6.73 1.78
CA VAL A 86 -5.14 -7.70 2.68
C VAL A 86 -3.74 -7.22 3.07
N ALA A 87 -2.94 -6.79 2.11
CA ALA A 87 -1.61 -6.23 2.39
C ALA A 87 -1.69 -5.00 3.30
N LEU A 88 -2.63 -4.08 3.02
CA LEU A 88 -2.83 -2.87 3.83
C LEU A 88 -3.28 -3.20 5.26
N GLY A 89 -4.18 -4.17 5.42
CA GLY A 89 -4.62 -4.63 6.74
C GLY A 89 -3.48 -5.21 7.57
N LEU A 90 -2.65 -6.04 6.95
CA LEU A 90 -1.45 -6.60 7.59
C LEU A 90 -0.48 -5.50 8.03
N ILE A 91 -0.22 -4.51 7.18
CA ILE A 91 0.62 -3.36 7.51
C ILE A 91 -0.01 -2.53 8.63
N SER A 92 -1.32 -2.31 8.61
CA SER A 92 -2.02 -1.59 9.69
C SER A 92 -1.82 -2.29 11.03
N TRP A 93 -1.93 -3.62 11.07
CA TRP A 93 -1.63 -4.39 12.28
C TRP A 93 -0.15 -4.26 12.69
N THR A 94 0.79 -4.42 11.74
CA THR A 94 2.24 -4.33 11.99
C THR A 94 2.64 -3.01 12.65
N PHE A 95 1.98 -1.91 12.26
CA PHE A 95 2.24 -0.56 12.77
C PHE A 95 1.22 -0.09 13.81
N ASN A 96 0.43 -1.01 14.36
CA ASN A 96 -0.60 -0.71 15.37
C ASN A 96 -1.52 0.46 14.97
N ARG A 97 -1.96 0.45 13.71
CA ARG A 97 -2.85 1.49 13.16
C ARG A 97 -4.30 1.03 13.19
N PRO A 98 -5.22 1.87 13.68
CA PRO A 98 -6.64 1.58 13.64
C PRO A 98 -7.14 1.50 12.19
N LEU A 99 -8.19 0.71 11.96
CA LEU A 99 -8.76 0.52 10.62
C LEU A 99 -9.89 1.50 10.28
N GLU A 100 -10.44 2.21 11.25
CA GLU A 100 -11.66 3.03 11.10
C GLU A 100 -11.54 4.08 10.01
N ASP A 101 -10.44 4.81 9.97
CA ASP A 101 -10.21 5.85 8.95
C ASP A 101 -10.11 5.24 7.54
N THR A 102 -9.49 4.07 7.43
CA THR A 102 -9.37 3.34 6.16
C THR A 102 -10.73 2.77 5.73
N GLU A 103 -11.54 2.25 6.65
CA GLU A 103 -12.89 1.75 6.39
C GLU A 103 -13.80 2.90 5.91
N ASN A 104 -13.74 4.06 6.56
CA ASN A 104 -14.50 5.25 6.16
C ASN A 104 -14.08 5.69 4.75
N TRP A 105 -12.79 5.78 4.47
CA TRP A 105 -12.27 6.12 3.14
C TRP A 105 -12.72 5.12 2.06
N ILE A 106 -12.74 3.80 2.36
CA ILE A 106 -13.24 2.78 1.42
C ILE A 106 -14.72 3.00 1.13
N ASN A 107 -15.54 3.26 2.16
CA ASN A 107 -16.97 3.52 2.01
C ASN A 107 -17.23 4.75 1.15
N ASP A 108 -16.52 5.84 1.38
CA ASP A 108 -16.65 7.07 0.60
C ASP A 108 -16.22 6.85 -0.85
N LYS A 109 -15.05 6.24 -1.06
CA LYS A 109 -14.51 6.01 -2.41
C LYS A 109 -15.37 5.08 -3.25
N PHE A 110 -15.95 4.06 -2.64
CA PHE A 110 -16.79 3.06 -3.31
C PHE A 110 -18.29 3.26 -3.02
N SER A 111 -18.71 4.47 -2.64
CA SER A 111 -20.11 4.78 -2.29
C SER A 111 -21.12 4.36 -3.36
N LYS A 112 -20.71 4.38 -4.65
CA LYS A 112 -21.53 3.93 -5.79
C LYS A 112 -21.50 2.42 -6.04
N LEU A 113 -20.65 1.69 -5.34
CA LEU A 113 -20.41 0.26 -5.51
C LEU A 113 -20.31 -0.43 -4.14
N PRO A 114 -21.42 -0.49 -3.37
CA PRO A 114 -21.40 -0.92 -1.96
C PRO A 114 -20.88 -2.33 -1.76
N GLU A 115 -21.13 -3.25 -2.70
CA GLU A 115 -20.59 -4.61 -2.61
C GLU A 115 -19.06 -4.65 -2.73
N ILE A 116 -18.49 -3.79 -3.58
CA ILE A 116 -17.04 -3.62 -3.68
C ILE A 116 -16.47 -2.98 -2.40
N ALA A 117 -17.18 -2.03 -1.80
CA ALA A 117 -16.77 -1.44 -0.52
C ALA A 117 -16.70 -2.52 0.58
N LYS A 118 -17.78 -3.30 0.75
CA LYS A 118 -17.85 -4.39 1.72
C LYS A 118 -16.74 -5.42 1.52
N ALA A 119 -16.52 -5.85 0.28
CA ALA A 119 -15.46 -6.79 -0.05
C ALA A 119 -14.06 -6.26 0.30
N ASN A 120 -13.77 -5.00 -0.03
CA ASN A 120 -12.50 -4.37 0.33
C ASN A 120 -12.31 -4.25 1.84
N ILE A 121 -13.35 -3.90 2.59
CA ILE A 121 -13.31 -3.86 4.05
C ILE A 121 -13.09 -5.27 4.63
N LYS A 122 -13.77 -6.27 4.09
CA LYS A 122 -13.57 -7.67 4.50
C LYS A 122 -12.11 -8.11 4.27
N ALA A 123 -11.56 -7.83 3.08
CA ALA A 123 -10.18 -8.13 2.75
C ALA A 123 -9.19 -7.38 3.67
N LEU A 124 -9.45 -6.11 3.99
CA LEU A 124 -8.65 -5.32 4.94
C LEU A 124 -8.62 -5.98 6.32
N LYS A 125 -9.79 -6.33 6.85
CA LYS A 125 -9.92 -7.02 8.15
C LYS A 125 -9.26 -8.40 8.13
N THR A 126 -9.32 -9.11 7.02
CA THR A 126 -8.65 -10.42 6.87
C THR A 126 -7.13 -10.26 7.00
N GLY A 127 -6.54 -9.27 6.35
CA GLY A 127 -5.10 -9.01 6.49
C GLY A 127 -4.70 -8.60 7.91
N TYR A 128 -5.49 -7.78 8.56
CA TYR A 128 -5.27 -7.37 9.95
C TYR A 128 -5.33 -8.57 10.90
N ASN A 129 -6.38 -9.40 10.78
CA ASN A 129 -6.57 -10.60 11.60
C ASN A 129 -5.51 -11.68 11.33
N PHE A 130 -5.02 -11.78 10.09
CA PHE A 130 -3.90 -12.64 9.75
C PHE A 130 -2.67 -12.26 10.57
N GLY A 131 -2.36 -10.96 10.67
CA GLY A 131 -1.27 -10.46 11.51
C GLY A 131 -1.41 -10.85 12.98
N ILE A 132 -2.64 -10.84 13.52
CA ILE A 132 -2.92 -11.29 14.90
C ILE A 132 -2.71 -12.80 15.05
N THR A 133 -3.14 -13.59 14.06
CA THR A 133 -3.20 -15.06 14.18
C THR A 133 -1.86 -15.73 13.92
N VAL A 134 -1.09 -15.18 12.98
CA VAL A 134 0.23 -15.70 12.63
C VAL A 134 1.27 -15.00 13.50
N GLU A 135 1.67 -15.64 14.59
CA GLU A 135 2.73 -15.16 15.52
C GLU A 135 4.11 -14.95 14.85
N ALA A 136 4.16 -14.97 13.52
CA ALA A 136 5.37 -14.76 12.74
C ALA A 136 5.99 -13.37 12.94
N PHE A 137 5.15 -12.40 13.29
CA PHE A 137 5.59 -11.03 13.56
C PHE A 137 5.76 -10.84 15.07
N HIS A 138 6.90 -11.20 15.60
CA HIS A 138 7.19 -11.06 17.04
C HIS A 138 7.22 -9.62 17.55
N HIS A 139 7.21 -8.64 16.64
CA HIS A 139 7.29 -7.22 16.98
C HIS A 139 6.33 -6.41 16.13
N THR A 140 5.44 -5.69 16.80
CA THR A 140 4.66 -4.60 16.19
C THR A 140 5.39 -3.29 16.43
N TYR A 141 5.23 -2.35 15.49
CA TYR A 141 5.78 -1.01 15.61
C TYR A 141 4.68 -0.06 16.09
N VAL A 142 5.04 0.86 16.98
CA VAL A 142 4.15 1.96 17.36
C VAL A 142 4.62 3.22 16.64
N VAL A 143 3.75 3.76 15.79
CA VAL A 143 3.98 5.07 15.17
C VAL A 143 3.28 6.11 16.03
N GLU A 144 4.06 6.87 16.76
CA GLU A 144 3.54 7.96 17.59
C GLU A 144 2.94 9.07 16.72
N LYS A 145 2.05 9.87 17.34
CA LYS A 145 1.52 11.05 16.67
C LYS A 145 2.66 12.04 16.41
N ALA A 146 2.64 12.66 15.22
CA ALA A 146 3.59 13.73 14.91
C ALA A 146 3.47 14.88 15.93
N ALA A 147 4.60 15.40 16.39
CA ALA A 147 4.66 16.55 17.29
C ALA A 147 4.37 17.86 16.52
N LEU A 148 3.17 17.97 15.96
CA LEU A 148 2.70 19.14 15.24
C LEU A 148 1.87 20.04 16.19
N PRO A 149 1.92 21.38 16.04
CA PRO A 149 1.00 22.27 16.73
C PRO A 149 -0.45 21.88 16.48
N ALA A 150 -1.35 22.19 17.41
CA ALA A 150 -2.77 21.95 17.19
C ALA A 150 -3.26 22.76 15.98
N GLY A 151 -3.94 22.09 15.02
CA GLY A 151 -4.40 22.72 13.80
C GLY A 151 -5.06 21.73 12.86
N GLU A 152 -5.62 22.25 11.78
CA GLU A 152 -6.14 21.47 10.67
C GLU A 152 -5.05 21.32 9.60
N TYR A 153 -4.78 20.10 9.18
CA TYR A 153 -3.74 19.77 8.22
C TYR A 153 -4.34 19.04 7.03
N THR A 154 -3.93 19.45 5.83
CA THR A 154 -4.35 18.81 4.58
C THR A 154 -3.16 18.21 3.86
N ASN A 155 -3.27 16.94 3.48
CA ASN A 155 -2.27 16.29 2.64
C ASN A 155 -2.38 16.82 1.20
N ILE A 156 -1.31 17.41 0.70
CA ILE A 156 -1.23 17.90 -0.69
C ILE A 156 -0.01 17.31 -1.39
N ASN A 157 -0.14 17.06 -2.70
CA ASN A 157 1.01 16.77 -3.55
C ASN A 157 1.59 18.05 -4.15
N GLY A 158 2.78 17.96 -4.78
CA GLY A 158 3.47 19.12 -5.35
C GLY A 158 2.64 19.89 -6.39
N ASN A 159 1.85 19.19 -7.22
CA ASN A 159 0.99 19.84 -8.22
C ASN A 159 -0.13 20.65 -7.57
N ILE A 160 -0.77 20.11 -6.53
CA ILE A 160 -1.79 20.83 -5.77
C ILE A 160 -1.16 22.03 -5.05
N GLY A 161 0.02 21.85 -4.42
CA GLY A 161 0.73 22.93 -3.76
C GLY A 161 1.09 24.08 -4.72
N LEU A 162 1.59 23.74 -5.91
CA LEU A 162 1.86 24.73 -6.96
C LEU A 162 0.59 25.46 -7.40
N SER A 163 -0.50 24.72 -7.64
CA SER A 163 -1.79 25.31 -8.05
C SER A 163 -2.32 26.27 -6.99
N TRP A 164 -2.28 25.91 -5.72
CA TRP A 164 -2.70 26.77 -4.62
C TRP A 164 -1.80 27.99 -4.48
N GLY A 165 -0.48 27.84 -4.67
CA GLY A 165 0.46 28.96 -4.67
C GLY A 165 0.14 29.96 -5.79
N LEU A 166 -0.17 29.49 -6.99
CA LEU A 166 -0.57 30.35 -8.11
C LEU A 166 -1.89 31.08 -7.85
N ILE A 167 -2.88 30.39 -7.28
CA ILE A 167 -4.17 31.01 -6.90
C ILE A 167 -3.93 32.06 -5.81
N ALA A 168 -3.16 31.75 -4.78
CA ALA A 168 -2.83 32.70 -3.71
C ALA A 168 -2.11 33.93 -4.25
N ALA A 169 -1.15 33.77 -5.16
CA ALA A 169 -0.45 34.86 -5.81
C ALA A 169 -1.39 35.74 -6.65
N ALA A 170 -2.38 35.15 -7.33
CA ALA A 170 -3.37 35.86 -8.13
C ALA A 170 -4.39 36.64 -7.26
N THR A 171 -4.63 36.21 -6.02
CA THR A 171 -5.56 36.88 -5.09
C THR A 171 -4.92 38.01 -4.30
N VAL A 172 -3.59 38.02 -4.18
CA VAL A 172 -2.85 39.17 -3.64
C VAL A 172 -2.88 40.26 -4.71
N SER A 173 -3.41 41.43 -4.38
CA SER A 173 -3.76 42.57 -5.24
C SER A 173 -2.61 43.17 -6.10
N TYR A 174 -1.77 42.34 -6.69
CA TYR A 174 -0.79 42.72 -7.70
C TYR A 174 -1.30 42.40 -9.09
N THR A 175 -1.95 43.36 -9.70
CA THR A 175 -2.60 43.28 -11.02
C THR A 175 -1.62 43.21 -12.20
N HIS A 176 -0.37 42.83 -12.04
CA HIS A 176 0.66 42.84 -13.08
C HIS A 176 1.48 41.58 -13.23
N LEU A 177 0.90 40.40 -13.02
CA LEU A 177 1.47 39.17 -13.56
C LEU A 177 0.97 39.00 -15.01
N THR A 178 1.49 39.83 -15.92
CA THR A 178 1.47 39.49 -17.34
C THR A 178 2.49 38.36 -17.52
N LEU A 179 2.01 37.13 -17.75
CA LEU A 179 2.87 36.08 -18.30
C LEU A 179 3.46 36.63 -19.61
N PRO A 180 4.79 36.58 -19.81
CA PRO A 180 5.36 36.98 -21.10
C PRO A 180 4.79 36.05 -22.15
N THR A 181 4.02 36.59 -23.07
CA THR A 181 3.57 35.90 -24.27
C THR A 181 4.81 35.70 -25.13
N ILE A 182 5.34 34.47 -25.16
CA ILE A 182 6.40 34.12 -26.09
C ILE A 182 5.72 33.98 -27.44
N TYR A 183 5.81 35.02 -28.27
CA TYR A 183 5.55 34.92 -29.70
C TYR A 183 6.78 34.28 -30.33
N SER A 184 6.62 33.07 -30.85
CA SER A 184 7.54 32.46 -31.80
C SER A 184 7.23 32.88 -33.22
#